data_bc18d221253e4b8657234bce10850ed2
#
_entry.id   bc18d221253e4b8657234bce10850ed2
#
_cell.length_a   1.000
_cell.length_b   1.000
_cell.length_c   1.000
_cell.angle_alpha   90.00
_cell.angle_beta   90.00
_cell.angle_gamma   90.00
#
_symmetry.space_group_name_H-M   'P 1'
#
loop_
_entity.id
_entity.type
_entity.pdbx_description
1 polymer ?
#
loop_
_entity_poly.entity_id
_entity_poly.type
_entity_poly.pdbx_seq_one_letter_code
_entity_poly.pdbx_strand_id
1 'polypeptide(L)' 'MSGGGHNSIAQITLPDLLTPDQVAAITGLSKETLAQWRSQRRGIPYLKIGRAIRYDPADVQQYLAGCRVSVSDPNERGWK' A
#
# COMPACT_ATOMS: atom_id res chain seq x y z
N MET A 1 18.57 -8.59 -26.21
CA MET A 1 18.45 -8.37 -25.79
C MET A 1 18.37 -7.99 -25.67
N SER A 2 18.02 -8.20 -25.48
CA SER A 2 17.77 -7.93 -25.11
C SER A 2 17.86 -7.48 -24.91
N GLY A 3 17.80 -7.47 -24.99
CA GLY A 3 17.84 -7.17 -24.54
C GLY A 3 17.88 -6.80 -24.15
N GLY A 4 17.98 -6.81 -24.28
CA GLY A 4 18.01 -6.62 -23.62
C GLY A 4 18.01 -6.16 -23.13
N GLY A 5 17.98 -6.03 -23.13
CA GLY A 5 17.97 -5.65 -22.44
C GLY A 5 17.72 -5.30 -22.02
N HIS A 6 17.50 -5.37 -21.97
CA HIS A 6 17.22 -5.05 -21.34
C HIS A 6 17.21 -5.19 -20.68
N ASN A 7 17.44 -5.50 -20.84
CA ASN A 7 17.31 -5.99 -20.08
C ASN A 7 17.62 -6.17 -18.90
N SER A 8 18.61 -5.86 -18.67
CA SER A 8 18.88 -6.26 -17.34
C SER A 8 17.84 -5.81 -16.37
N ILE A 9 17.30 -4.67 -16.59
CA ILE A 9 16.17 -4.23 -15.78
C ILE A 9 15.03 -5.22 -15.88
N ALA A 10 14.88 -5.79 -17.03
CA ALA A 10 13.81 -6.77 -17.20
C ALA A 10 14.04 -8.00 -16.33
N GLN A 11 15.25 -8.23 -15.90
CA GLN A 11 15.52 -9.38 -15.08
C GLN A 11 15.35 -9.11 -13.62
N ILE A 12 15.26 -7.84 -13.24
CA ILE A 12 15.03 -7.50 -11.86
C ILE A 12 13.54 -7.37 -11.67
N THR A 13 12.99 -8.21 -10.85
CA THR A 13 11.56 -8.17 -10.59
C THR A 13 11.27 -7.12 -9.54
N LEU A 14 10.66 -6.07 -9.96
CA LEU A 14 10.26 -5.02 -9.04
C LEU A 14 8.75 -5.05 -8.89
N PRO A 15 8.25 -4.81 -7.70
CA PRO A 15 6.80 -4.75 -7.53
C PRO A 15 6.24 -3.54 -8.27
N ASP A 16 5.03 -3.67 -8.75
CA ASP A 16 4.35 -2.55 -9.35
C ASP A 16 3.93 -1.61 -8.25
N LEU A 17 4.41 -0.40 -8.33
CA LEU A 17 4.04 0.57 -7.32
C LEU A 17 2.63 1.09 -7.55
N LEU A 18 1.96 1.40 -6.48
CA LEU A 18 0.57 1.85 -6.53
C LEU A 18 0.49 3.35 -6.37
N THR A 19 -0.43 3.95 -7.10
CA THR A 19 -0.69 5.37 -6.93
C THR A 19 -1.61 5.58 -5.73
N PRO A 20 -1.69 6.79 -5.20
CA PRO A 20 -2.65 7.06 -4.14
C PRO A 20 -4.08 6.75 -4.54
N ASP A 21 -4.44 6.99 -5.81
CA ASP A 21 -5.77 6.65 -6.28
C ASP A 21 -6.03 5.17 -6.19
N GLN A 22 -5.04 4.37 -6.57
CA GLN A 22 -5.19 2.93 -6.50
C GLN A 22 -5.29 2.44 -5.06
N VAL A 23 -4.49 3.01 -4.17
CA VAL A 23 -4.56 2.63 -2.76
C VAL A 23 -5.91 3.03 -2.17
N ALA A 24 -6.41 4.19 -2.55
CA ALA A 24 -7.73 4.62 -2.09
C ALA A 24 -8.79 3.63 -2.54
N ALA A 25 -8.70 3.18 -3.78
CA ALA A 25 -9.67 2.21 -4.30
C ALA A 25 -9.57 0.87 -3.57
N ILE A 26 -8.35 0.41 -3.31
CA ILE A 26 -8.13 -0.86 -2.66
C ILE A 26 -8.61 -0.83 -1.22
N THR A 27 -8.34 0.25 -0.52
CA THR A 27 -8.62 0.32 0.91
C THR A 27 -9.99 0.91 1.22
N GLY A 28 -10.58 1.60 0.27
CA GLY A 28 -11.83 2.30 0.55
C GLY A 28 -11.63 3.61 1.27
N LEU A 29 -10.38 4.02 1.47
CA LEU A 29 -10.11 5.30 2.10
C LEU A 29 -10.12 6.40 1.06
N SER A 30 -10.36 7.62 1.49
CA SER A 30 -10.33 8.73 0.56
C SER A 30 -8.89 9.14 0.31
N LYS A 31 -8.66 9.80 -0.81
CA LYS A 31 -7.34 10.33 -1.10
C LYS A 31 -6.94 11.38 -0.09
N GLU A 32 -7.92 12.11 0.40
CA GLU A 32 -7.65 13.14 1.41
C GLU A 32 -7.17 12.52 2.71
N THR A 33 -7.74 11.39 3.10
CA THR A 33 -7.29 10.69 4.28
C THR A 33 -5.86 10.23 4.10
N LEU A 34 -5.55 9.66 2.94
CA LEU A 34 -4.19 9.21 2.68
C LEU A 34 -3.21 10.37 2.71
N ALA A 35 -3.59 11.50 2.12
CA ALA A 35 -2.73 12.68 2.12
C ALA A 35 -2.50 13.19 3.53
N GLN A 36 -3.54 13.19 4.34
CA GLN A 36 -3.44 13.63 5.71
C GLN A 36 -2.51 12.73 6.51
N TRP A 37 -2.63 11.43 6.31
CA TRP A 37 -1.77 10.48 6.99
C TRP A 37 -0.31 10.69 6.59
N ARG A 38 -0.05 10.95 5.30
CA ARG A 38 1.31 11.23 4.87
C ARG A 38 1.85 12.48 5.55
N SER A 39 1.03 13.49 5.64
CA SER A 39 1.41 14.72 6.30
C SER A 39 1.74 14.48 7.77
N GLN A 40 1.02 13.59 8.40
CA GLN A 40 1.21 13.26 9.81
C GLN A 40 2.21 12.14 10.01
N ARG A 41 2.76 11.62 8.93
CA ARG A 41 3.73 10.53 8.97
C ARG A 41 3.20 9.32 9.67
N ARG A 42 1.99 8.95 9.34
CA ARG A 42 1.37 7.76 9.92
C ARG A 42 0.58 7.04 8.83
N GLY A 43 0.06 5.89 9.15
CA GLY A 43 -0.72 5.09 8.24
C GLY A 43 0.18 4.21 7.40
N ILE A 44 -0.10 4.14 6.11
CA ILE A 44 0.60 3.23 5.22
C ILE A 44 1.90 3.86 4.76
N PRO A 45 3.03 3.14 4.88
CA PRO A 45 4.29 3.67 4.37
C PRO A 45 4.21 3.99 2.88
N TYR A 46 4.94 4.97 2.45
CA TYR A 46 4.88 5.40 1.06
C TYR A 46 6.25 5.82 0.58
N LEU A 47 6.36 5.95 -0.74
CA LEU A 47 7.57 6.40 -1.38
C LEU A 47 7.31 7.74 -2.04
N LYS A 48 8.26 8.64 -1.90
CA LYS A 48 8.17 9.90 -2.58
C LYS A 48 9.25 9.93 -3.64
N ILE A 49 8.84 9.89 -4.90
CA ILE A 49 9.74 9.84 -6.02
C ILE A 49 9.61 11.17 -6.75
N GLY A 50 10.53 12.10 -6.48
CA GLY A 50 10.38 13.44 -6.99
C GLY A 50 9.11 14.06 -6.43
N ARG A 51 8.17 14.36 -7.28
CA ARG A 51 6.89 14.90 -6.83
C ARG A 51 5.81 13.85 -6.75
N ALA A 52 6.13 12.63 -7.18
CA ALA A 52 5.12 11.59 -7.23
C ALA A 52 5.11 10.81 -5.94
N ILE A 53 3.93 10.45 -5.50
CA ILE A 53 3.74 9.58 -4.35
C ILE A 53 3.35 8.21 -4.85
N ARG A 54 3.99 7.20 -4.31
CA ARG A 54 3.69 5.82 -4.67
C ARG A 54 3.70 4.96 -3.42
N TYR A 55 3.02 3.84 -3.50
CA TYR A 55 2.94 2.90 -2.38
C TYR A 55 3.41 1.54 -2.85
N ASP A 56 4.17 0.86 -2.01
CA ASP A 56 4.61 -0.49 -2.31
C ASP A 56 3.47 -1.44 -1.97
N PRO A 57 3.07 -2.31 -2.88
CA PRO A 57 1.99 -3.25 -2.58
C PRO A 57 2.23 -4.07 -1.33
N ALA A 58 3.48 -4.44 -1.06
CA ALA A 58 3.78 -5.22 0.14
C ALA A 58 3.50 -4.42 1.40
N ASP A 59 3.80 -3.13 1.39
CA ASP A 59 3.52 -2.28 2.54
C ASP A 59 2.02 -2.12 2.74
N VAL A 60 1.28 -1.98 1.65
CA VAL A 60 -0.18 -1.86 1.73
C VAL A 60 -0.76 -3.15 2.31
N GLN A 61 -0.30 -4.29 1.81
CA GLN A 61 -0.75 -5.56 2.31
C GLN A 61 -0.46 -5.73 3.80
N GLN A 62 0.74 -5.35 4.19
CA GLN A 62 1.14 -5.48 5.57
C GLN A 62 0.31 -4.59 6.48
N TYR A 63 0.03 -3.38 6.03
CA TYR A 63 -0.80 -2.49 6.81
C TYR A 63 -2.20 -3.06 6.97
N LEU A 64 -2.77 -3.58 5.88
CA LEU A 64 -4.12 -4.15 5.94
C LEU A 64 -4.15 -5.37 6.83
N ALA A 65 -3.10 -6.17 6.82
CA ALA A 65 -3.04 -7.33 7.70
C ALA A 65 -3.05 -6.89 9.15
N GLY A 66 -2.40 -5.79 9.46
CA GLY A 66 -2.39 -5.27 10.81
C GLY A 66 -3.72 -4.68 11.25
N CYS A 67 -4.56 -4.35 10.29
CA CYS A 67 -5.89 -3.83 10.61
C CYS A 67 -6.92 -4.91 10.76
N ARG A 68 -6.54 -6.15 10.49
CA ARG A 68 -7.52 -7.25 10.53
C ARG A 68 -7.98 -7.46 11.96
N VAL A 69 -9.27 -7.53 12.12
CA VAL A 69 -9.87 -7.82 13.41
C VAL A 69 -10.31 -9.28 13.38
N SER A 70 -9.79 -10.06 14.29
CA SER A 70 -10.12 -11.47 14.34
C SER A 70 -11.49 -11.64 15.01
N VAL A 71 -12.36 -12.36 14.37
CA VAL A 71 -13.70 -12.60 14.93
C VAL A 71 -13.90 -14.08 14.93
N SER A 72 -13.15 -14.76 15.74
CA SER A 72 -13.18 -16.20 15.74
C SER A 72 -14.26 -16.74 16.65
N ASP A 73 -14.73 -15.96 17.61
CA ASP A 73 -15.73 -16.44 18.55
C ASP A 73 -16.90 -15.48 18.55
N PRO A 74 -18.06 -15.91 18.15
CA PRO A 74 -19.20 -15.03 18.11
C PRO A 74 -19.55 -14.43 19.47
N ASN A 75 -19.17 -15.09 20.53
CA ASN A 75 -19.43 -14.56 21.83
C ASN A 75 -18.46 -13.55 22.27
N GLU A 76 -17.38 -13.40 21.55
CA GLU A 76 -16.52 -12.43 21.90
C GLU A 76 -17.05 -11.20 21.54
N ARG A 77 -17.13 -10.48 22.37
CA ARG A 77 -17.75 -9.48 22.04
C ARG A 77 -17.04 -8.40 22.13
N GLY A 78 -16.41 -8.23 22.07
CA GLY A 78 -15.77 -7.22 22.13
C GLY A 78 -16.31 -6.21 21.42
N TRP A 79 -16.91 -6.36 20.75
CA TRP A 79 -17.33 -5.32 20.06
C TRP A 79 -18.70 -5.00 20.36
N LYS A 80 -18.85 -5.01 20.71
CA LYS A 80 -19.94 -4.64 20.85
C LYS A 80 -20.43 -4.40 21.33
#